data_b9ef7418e0b5381f495b48bc4706b6f9
#
_entry.id   b9ef7418e0b5381f495b48bc4706b6f9
#
_cell.length_a   1.000
_cell.length_b   1.000
_cell.length_c   1.000
_cell.angle_alpha   90.00
_cell.angle_beta   90.00
_cell.angle_gamma   90.00
#
_symmetry.space_group_name_H-M   'P 1'
#
loop_
_entity.id
_entity.type
_entity.pdbx_description
1 polymer ?
#
loop_
_entity_poly.entity_id
_entity_poly.type
_entity_poly.pdbx_seq_one_letter_code
_entity_poly.pdbx_strand_id
1 'polypeptide(L)'
;MGGPAGILAAAQGASGAGAQYRGLREKLTAWLTAVQMRMVREYSDSLKKGVHWFAYDLMNGVTGVLRILIDETSPDAREAVKTSTDYLCSHILKQGKSGLPGWWVPSELEPVEQDRFAYPHGDLNLGIAHGVTGVIAVLTTVAEREGLTPAMEDAIRGAVDWILLWRQEVDGVPYWPARIPAELNESPQDAPSQFTRAAWCYGTPGVALTLVRVGLLLDESRIVDTAVETLIGHLQVSEYEWRLDGPTFCHGYAGTLHILHRIWFMCGDERLRQLAVKMATKLIKNMVETDAPFLFRHWVPDSPEGWRKAHTFSYLDSIGLLEGAAGVAAVLYTLSEMDSHDMPAWDRVFGLS
;
A
#
# COMPACT_ATOMS: atom_id res chain seq x y z
N MET A 1 -8.78 1.73 -6.75
CA MET A 1 -8.46 2.27 -8.09
C MET A 1 -9.48 1.76 -9.12
N GLY A 2 -10.55 2.46 -9.24
CA GLY A 2 -11.55 2.29 -10.29
C GLY A 2 -11.71 3.58 -11.09
N GLY A 3 -12.67 3.61 -12.01
CA GLY A 3 -13.01 4.81 -12.75
C GLY A 3 -11.88 5.35 -13.64
N PRO A 4 -11.87 6.68 -13.92
CA PRO A 4 -10.96 7.29 -14.89
C PRO A 4 -9.46 7.08 -14.60
N ALA A 5 -9.04 7.08 -13.33
CA ALA A 5 -7.64 6.86 -12.95
C ALA A 5 -7.17 5.44 -13.31
N GLY A 6 -8.00 4.42 -13.04
CA GLY A 6 -7.70 3.04 -13.42
C GLY A 6 -7.67 2.85 -14.94
N ILE A 7 -8.55 3.54 -15.68
CA ILE A 7 -8.53 3.50 -17.15
C ILE A 7 -7.26 4.16 -17.70
N LEU A 8 -6.83 5.29 -17.13
CA LEU A 8 -5.57 5.94 -17.54
C LEU A 8 -4.38 5.02 -17.26
N ALA A 9 -4.31 4.41 -16.09
CA ALA A 9 -3.25 3.47 -15.74
C ALA A 9 -3.17 2.27 -16.72
N ALA A 10 -4.33 1.71 -17.08
CA ALA A 10 -4.42 0.63 -18.08
C ALA A 10 -3.96 1.10 -19.48
N ALA A 11 -4.37 2.30 -19.89
CA ALA A 11 -3.94 2.88 -21.17
C ALA A 11 -2.44 3.19 -21.20
N GLN A 12 -1.85 3.62 -20.08
CA GLN A 12 -0.40 3.80 -19.93
C GLN A 12 0.34 2.47 -20.09
N GLY A 13 -0.12 1.41 -19.39
CA GLY A 13 0.48 0.08 -19.48
C GLY A 13 0.36 -0.55 -20.87
N ALA A 14 -0.78 -0.34 -21.54
CA ALA A 14 -1.03 -0.89 -22.88
C ALA A 14 -0.34 -0.10 -24.01
N SER A 15 0.11 1.13 -23.77
CA SER A 15 0.65 1.99 -24.83
C SER A 15 2.03 1.54 -25.33
N GLY A 16 2.81 0.80 -24.53
CA GLY A 16 4.18 0.46 -24.89
C GLY A 16 4.97 1.68 -25.38
N ALA A 17 5.80 1.50 -26.40
CA ALA A 17 6.51 2.59 -27.08
C ALA A 17 5.67 3.29 -28.19
N GLY A 18 4.40 2.96 -28.34
CA GLY A 18 3.55 3.39 -29.45
C GLY A 18 2.55 4.50 -29.13
N ALA A 19 1.93 5.03 -30.20
CA ALA A 19 0.91 6.08 -30.12
C ALA A 19 -0.49 5.56 -29.75
N GLN A 20 -0.60 4.28 -29.40
CA GLN A 20 -1.88 3.68 -29.06
C GLN A 20 -2.48 4.39 -27.84
N TYR A 21 -3.79 4.60 -27.91
CA TYR A 21 -4.58 5.27 -26.86
C TYR A 21 -4.18 6.72 -26.55
N ARG A 22 -3.37 7.40 -27.38
CA ARG A 22 -2.92 8.79 -27.13
C ARG A 22 -4.09 9.73 -26.82
N GLY A 23 -5.10 9.81 -27.67
CA GLY A 23 -6.23 10.70 -27.47
C GLY A 23 -7.07 10.38 -26.21
N LEU A 24 -7.12 9.11 -25.80
CA LEU A 24 -7.75 8.70 -24.54
C LEU A 24 -6.90 9.17 -23.35
N ARG A 25 -5.59 8.93 -23.41
CA ARG A 25 -4.65 9.37 -22.37
C ARG A 25 -4.70 10.88 -22.17
N GLU A 26 -4.60 11.66 -23.23
CA GLU A 26 -4.67 13.13 -23.19
C GLU A 26 -5.94 13.64 -22.52
N LYS A 27 -7.10 13.09 -22.88
CA LYS A 27 -8.39 13.46 -22.27
C LYS A 27 -8.48 13.09 -20.81
N LEU A 28 -8.05 11.88 -20.45
CA LEU A 28 -8.09 11.40 -19.05
C LEU A 28 -7.09 12.16 -18.18
N THR A 29 -5.89 12.44 -18.71
CA THR A 29 -4.87 13.25 -18.01
C THR A 29 -5.40 14.64 -17.72
N ALA A 30 -5.96 15.34 -18.70
CA ALA A 30 -6.52 16.67 -18.51
C ALA A 30 -7.64 16.67 -17.46
N TRP A 31 -8.54 15.70 -17.53
CA TRP A 31 -9.64 15.58 -16.56
C TRP A 31 -9.12 15.26 -15.14
N LEU A 32 -8.22 14.29 -15.01
CA LEU A 32 -7.65 13.90 -13.71
C LEU A 32 -6.84 15.03 -13.09
N THR A 33 -6.08 15.78 -13.89
CA THR A 33 -5.34 16.97 -13.45
C THR A 33 -6.29 18.01 -12.84
N ALA A 34 -7.40 18.32 -13.53
CA ALA A 34 -8.38 19.27 -13.03
C ALA A 34 -9.04 18.78 -11.72
N VAL A 35 -9.37 17.48 -11.64
CA VAL A 35 -9.93 16.86 -10.42
C VAL A 35 -8.92 16.94 -9.28
N GLN A 36 -7.66 16.58 -9.53
CA GLN A 36 -6.59 16.59 -8.53
C GLN A 36 -6.37 17.98 -7.94
N MET A 37 -6.26 18.99 -8.78
CA MET A 37 -6.08 20.38 -8.35
C MET A 37 -7.26 20.89 -7.49
N ARG A 38 -8.49 20.46 -7.83
CA ARG A 38 -9.67 20.77 -7.02
C ARG A 38 -9.62 20.05 -5.67
N MET A 39 -9.34 18.73 -5.65
CA MET A 39 -9.27 17.94 -4.42
C MET A 39 -8.24 18.53 -3.45
N VAL A 40 -7.02 18.80 -3.93
CA VAL A 40 -5.95 19.40 -3.11
C VAL A 40 -6.40 20.72 -2.49
N ARG A 41 -7.05 21.59 -3.25
CA ARG A 41 -7.58 22.88 -2.74
C ARG A 41 -8.64 22.66 -1.65
N GLU A 42 -9.65 21.84 -1.94
CA GLU A 42 -10.76 21.58 -1.01
C GLU A 42 -10.25 20.96 0.30
N TYR A 43 -9.32 20.01 0.23
CA TYR A 43 -8.77 19.39 1.43
C TYR A 43 -7.82 20.32 2.19
N SER A 44 -7.02 21.15 1.52
CA SER A 44 -6.18 22.16 2.19
C SER A 44 -7.01 23.13 3.05
N ASP A 45 -8.20 23.49 2.60
CA ASP A 45 -9.09 24.39 3.32
C ASP A 45 -9.80 23.71 4.52
N SER A 46 -9.96 22.38 4.49
CA SER A 46 -10.77 21.61 5.46
C SER A 46 -9.99 21.05 6.66
N LEU A 47 -8.67 21.14 6.71
CA LEU A 47 -7.75 20.48 7.65
C LEU A 47 -7.92 20.85 9.14
N LYS A 48 -8.90 21.64 9.53
CA LYS A 48 -9.04 22.13 10.92
C LYS A 48 -9.53 21.08 11.90
N LYS A 49 -10.12 19.96 11.43
CA LYS A 49 -10.80 18.95 12.24
C LYS A 49 -10.39 17.50 11.93
N GLY A 50 -9.18 17.28 11.43
CA GLY A 50 -8.77 16.01 10.87
C GLY A 50 -9.13 15.89 9.40
N VAL A 51 -8.87 14.74 8.77
CA VAL A 51 -9.04 14.52 7.33
C VAL A 51 -9.93 13.32 7.05
N HIS A 52 -10.60 13.36 5.90
CA HIS A 52 -11.21 12.17 5.32
C HIS A 52 -10.15 11.34 4.57
N TRP A 53 -10.29 10.03 4.48
CA TRP A 53 -9.35 9.16 3.75
C TRP A 53 -9.01 9.69 2.36
N PHE A 54 -10.00 10.19 1.60
CA PHE A 54 -9.77 10.71 0.24
C PHE A 54 -8.76 11.88 0.18
N ALA A 55 -8.47 12.50 1.30
CA ALA A 55 -7.46 13.56 1.35
C ALA A 55 -6.03 13.04 1.11
N TYR A 56 -5.77 11.74 1.36
CA TYR A 56 -4.42 11.18 1.21
C TYR A 56 -4.35 9.74 0.69
N ASP A 57 -5.45 9.02 0.61
CA ASP A 57 -5.54 7.59 0.29
C ASP A 57 -4.90 7.25 -1.09
N LEU A 58 -4.19 6.12 -1.15
CA LEU A 58 -3.61 5.59 -2.39
C LEU A 58 -4.68 5.01 -3.31
N MET A 59 -5.73 4.38 -2.77
CA MET A 59 -6.73 3.69 -3.59
C MET A 59 -7.81 4.63 -4.13
N ASN A 60 -8.24 5.60 -3.34
CA ASN A 60 -9.39 6.44 -3.66
C ASN A 60 -9.14 7.95 -3.49
N GLY A 61 -7.92 8.36 -3.12
CA GLY A 61 -7.60 9.73 -2.74
C GLY A 61 -6.53 10.41 -3.60
N VAL A 62 -6.04 11.51 -3.03
CA VAL A 62 -5.04 12.38 -3.66
C VAL A 62 -3.77 11.62 -4.08
N THR A 63 -3.28 10.70 -3.22
CA THR A 63 -2.06 9.94 -3.51
C THR A 63 -2.22 8.99 -4.68
N GLY A 64 -3.39 8.37 -4.84
CA GLY A 64 -3.65 7.48 -5.97
C GLY A 64 -3.67 8.19 -7.32
N VAL A 65 -4.30 9.38 -7.37
CA VAL A 65 -4.30 10.20 -8.60
C VAL A 65 -2.89 10.74 -8.87
N LEU A 66 -2.17 11.21 -7.84
CA LEU A 66 -0.76 11.61 -7.96
C LEU A 66 0.07 10.50 -8.58
N ARG A 67 -0.04 9.25 -8.09
CA ARG A 67 0.72 8.11 -8.63
C ARG A 67 0.50 7.91 -10.14
N ILE A 68 -0.70 8.13 -10.63
CA ILE A 68 -1.00 8.00 -12.07
C ILE A 68 -0.47 9.19 -12.87
N LEU A 69 -0.56 10.41 -12.33
CA LEU A 69 -0.12 11.62 -13.02
C LEU A 69 1.42 11.73 -13.11
N ILE A 70 2.19 11.09 -12.22
CA ILE A 70 3.67 11.04 -12.30
C ILE A 70 4.16 10.48 -13.66
N ASP A 71 3.39 9.62 -14.31
CA ASP A 71 3.73 9.02 -15.59
C ASP A 71 3.32 9.88 -16.81
N GLU A 72 2.74 11.07 -16.58
CA GLU A 72 2.29 12.00 -17.61
C GLU A 72 3.24 13.20 -17.73
N THR A 73 3.43 13.70 -18.95
CA THR A 73 4.45 14.72 -19.26
C THR A 73 3.89 16.10 -19.59
N SER A 74 2.57 16.27 -19.62
CA SER A 74 1.96 17.58 -19.91
C SER A 74 2.32 18.60 -18.83
N PRO A 75 2.43 19.90 -19.16
CA PRO A 75 2.72 20.95 -18.17
C PRO A 75 1.73 20.95 -17.01
N ASP A 76 0.43 20.80 -17.30
CA ASP A 76 -0.62 20.79 -16.28
C ASP A 76 -0.52 19.57 -15.35
N ALA A 77 -0.14 18.39 -15.88
CA ALA A 77 0.08 17.21 -15.06
C ALA A 77 1.30 17.40 -14.12
N ARG A 78 2.38 17.98 -14.62
CA ARG A 78 3.56 18.29 -13.79
C ARG A 78 3.24 19.28 -12.67
N GLU A 79 2.44 20.32 -12.96
CA GLU A 79 1.98 21.25 -11.93
C GLU A 79 1.11 20.57 -10.89
N ALA A 80 0.21 19.65 -11.31
CA ALA A 80 -0.61 18.87 -10.39
C ALA A 80 0.23 17.91 -9.54
N VAL A 81 1.28 17.28 -10.11
CA VAL A 81 2.24 16.46 -9.37
C VAL A 81 2.92 17.30 -8.30
N LYS A 82 3.50 18.45 -8.68
CA LYS A 82 4.16 19.35 -7.74
C LYS A 82 3.22 19.82 -6.62
N THR A 83 2.04 20.32 -6.96
CA THR A 83 1.04 20.82 -6.01
C THR A 83 0.57 19.74 -5.03
N SER A 84 0.35 18.51 -5.53
CA SER A 84 -0.04 17.37 -4.70
C SER A 84 1.09 16.94 -3.77
N THR A 85 2.33 16.92 -4.25
CA THR A 85 3.52 16.63 -3.46
C THR A 85 3.68 17.63 -2.32
N ASP A 86 3.60 18.94 -2.64
CA ASP A 86 3.69 20.02 -1.65
C ASP A 86 2.57 19.89 -0.59
N TYR A 87 1.35 19.56 -1.02
CA TYR A 87 0.20 19.32 -0.13
C TYR A 87 0.45 18.14 0.81
N LEU A 88 0.86 16.99 0.28
CA LEU A 88 1.11 15.79 1.09
C LEU A 88 2.23 16.03 2.10
N CYS A 89 3.32 16.66 1.69
CA CYS A 89 4.44 16.97 2.58
C CYS A 89 4.09 18.00 3.65
N SER A 90 3.38 19.08 3.30
CA SER A 90 3.15 20.20 4.20
C SER A 90 1.93 20.05 5.11
N HIS A 91 0.99 19.15 4.76
CA HIS A 91 -0.28 19.00 5.48
C HIS A 91 -0.49 17.59 6.02
N ILE A 92 -0.29 16.57 5.18
CA ILE A 92 -0.58 15.19 5.58
C ILE A 92 0.56 14.60 6.43
N LEU A 93 1.81 14.71 5.97
CA LEU A 93 2.97 14.17 6.72
C LEU A 93 3.48 15.09 7.82
N LYS A 94 2.74 16.13 8.18
CA LYS A 94 3.07 17.01 9.31
C LYS A 94 2.09 16.84 10.46
N GLN A 95 2.49 17.31 11.63
CA GLN A 95 1.60 17.37 12.78
C GLN A 95 0.47 18.38 12.52
N GLY A 96 -0.76 17.92 12.68
CA GLY A 96 -1.96 18.75 12.57
C GLY A 96 -2.14 19.71 13.75
N LYS A 97 -3.11 20.62 13.66
CA LYS A 97 -3.42 21.59 14.73
C LYS A 97 -3.95 20.95 16.01
N SER A 98 -4.45 19.71 15.94
CA SER A 98 -4.91 18.91 17.08
C SER A 98 -3.77 18.33 17.91
N GLY A 99 -2.51 18.43 17.46
CA GLY A 99 -1.37 17.70 18.02
C GLY A 99 -1.21 16.29 17.45
N LEU A 100 -2.21 15.78 16.73
CA LEU A 100 -2.17 14.49 16.02
C LEU A 100 -1.51 14.64 14.64
N PRO A 101 -0.99 13.57 14.06
CA PRO A 101 -0.51 13.58 12.68
C PRO A 101 -1.57 14.07 11.68
N GLY A 102 -1.13 14.70 10.58
CA GLY A 102 -2.04 15.27 9.58
C GLY A 102 -2.89 14.25 8.83
N TRP A 103 -2.59 12.96 8.92
CA TRP A 103 -3.40 11.85 8.39
C TRP A 103 -4.39 11.26 9.39
N TRP A 104 -4.59 11.89 10.56
CA TRP A 104 -5.61 11.49 11.49
C TRP A 104 -7.01 11.60 10.89
N VAL A 105 -7.75 10.49 10.93
CA VAL A 105 -9.15 10.41 10.51
C VAL A 105 -10.03 10.41 11.76
N PRO A 106 -10.81 11.46 12.01
CA PRO A 106 -11.78 11.50 13.12
C PRO A 106 -12.87 10.43 12.93
N SER A 107 -13.44 9.94 14.03
CA SER A 107 -14.48 8.91 14.01
C SER A 107 -15.65 9.24 13.08
N GLU A 108 -16.11 10.49 13.06
CA GLU A 108 -17.22 10.94 12.22
C GLU A 108 -16.91 10.94 10.72
N LEU A 109 -15.62 10.94 10.35
CA LEU A 109 -15.15 10.89 8.95
C LEU A 109 -14.74 9.49 8.52
N GLU A 110 -14.84 8.49 9.39
CA GLU A 110 -14.59 7.10 9.02
C GLU A 110 -15.58 6.62 7.97
N PRO A 111 -15.10 6.05 6.84
CA PRO A 111 -15.96 5.63 5.74
C PRO A 111 -16.79 4.38 6.07
N VAL A 112 -16.35 3.57 7.03
CA VAL A 112 -17.00 2.34 7.46
C VAL A 112 -17.64 2.54 8.82
N GLU A 113 -18.93 2.25 8.95
CA GLU A 113 -19.66 2.48 10.20
C GLU A 113 -19.08 1.71 11.38
N GLN A 114 -18.67 0.45 11.17
CA GLN A 114 -18.04 -0.39 12.19
C GLN A 114 -16.75 0.23 12.75
N ASP A 115 -16.00 0.95 11.91
CA ASP A 115 -14.76 1.61 12.32
C ASP A 115 -15.02 2.78 13.28
N ARG A 116 -16.17 3.46 13.17
CA ARG A 116 -16.57 4.52 14.12
C ARG A 116 -16.75 4.00 15.54
N PHE A 117 -17.19 2.75 15.69
CA PHE A 117 -17.29 2.11 17.00
C PHE A 117 -15.94 1.56 17.48
N ALA A 118 -15.14 1.04 16.56
CA ALA A 118 -13.81 0.52 16.90
C ALA A 118 -12.82 1.62 17.28
N TYR A 119 -12.96 2.81 16.66
CA TYR A 119 -12.08 3.97 16.86
C TYR A 119 -12.91 5.21 17.23
N PRO A 120 -13.45 5.31 18.47
CA PRO A 120 -14.35 6.38 18.86
C PRO A 120 -13.72 7.78 18.84
N HIS A 121 -12.38 7.87 18.92
CA HIS A 121 -11.60 9.10 18.77
C HIS A 121 -10.92 9.22 17.39
N GLY A 122 -11.31 8.34 16.46
CA GLY A 122 -10.67 8.23 15.16
C GLY A 122 -9.40 7.40 15.17
N ASP A 123 -8.74 7.28 14.05
CA ASP A 123 -7.55 6.46 13.88
C ASP A 123 -6.41 7.11 13.09
N LEU A 124 -5.28 6.43 13.16
CA LEU A 124 -4.07 6.68 12.38
C LEU A 124 -3.77 5.40 11.59
N ASN A 125 -4.02 5.44 10.30
CA ASN A 125 -3.93 4.26 9.44
C ASN A 125 -2.50 4.08 8.89
N LEU A 126 -1.89 2.89 9.14
CA LEU A 126 -0.56 2.54 8.67
C LEU A 126 -0.57 1.81 7.32
N GLY A 127 -1.68 1.29 6.85
CA GLY A 127 -1.75 0.48 5.64
C GLY A 127 -1.18 1.19 4.40
N ILE A 128 -0.64 0.42 3.45
CA ILE A 128 -0.22 1.01 2.17
C ILE A 128 -1.42 1.39 1.31
N ALA A 129 -2.52 0.64 1.40
CA ALA A 129 -3.71 0.91 0.60
C ALA A 129 -4.44 2.19 1.01
N HIS A 130 -4.63 2.41 2.30
CA HIS A 130 -5.46 3.48 2.85
C HIS A 130 -4.80 4.32 3.93
N GLY A 131 -3.51 4.14 4.19
CA GLY A 131 -2.78 4.79 5.27
C GLY A 131 -1.56 5.59 4.82
N VAL A 132 -0.83 6.08 5.82
CA VAL A 132 0.36 6.93 5.63
C VAL A 132 1.45 6.24 4.83
N THR A 133 1.58 4.92 4.94
CA THR A 133 2.58 4.14 4.17
C THR A 133 2.38 4.31 2.66
N GLY A 134 1.15 4.37 2.16
CA GLY A 134 0.86 4.63 0.75
C GLY A 134 1.30 6.02 0.29
N VAL A 135 1.13 7.02 1.15
CA VAL A 135 1.61 8.40 0.89
C VAL A 135 3.13 8.40 0.74
N ILE A 136 3.84 7.78 1.70
CA ILE A 136 5.30 7.70 1.68
C ILE A 136 5.79 6.95 0.43
N ALA A 137 5.16 5.82 0.08
CA ALA A 137 5.52 5.02 -1.09
C ALA A 137 5.46 5.83 -2.39
N VAL A 138 4.42 6.65 -2.57
CA VAL A 138 4.28 7.49 -3.77
C VAL A 138 5.20 8.70 -3.74
N LEU A 139 5.41 9.34 -2.59
CA LEU A 139 6.41 10.43 -2.47
C LEU A 139 7.83 9.92 -2.72
N THR A 140 8.15 8.67 -2.31
CA THR A 140 9.40 8.01 -2.67
C THR A 140 9.54 7.88 -4.19
N THR A 141 8.47 7.48 -4.90
CA THR A 141 8.48 7.43 -6.38
C THR A 141 8.68 8.81 -7.00
N VAL A 142 8.09 9.88 -6.44
CA VAL A 142 8.34 11.26 -6.91
C VAL A 142 9.81 11.61 -6.72
N ALA A 143 10.37 11.33 -5.53
CA ALA A 143 11.78 11.63 -5.22
C ALA A 143 12.76 10.86 -6.13
N GLU A 144 12.49 9.59 -6.42
CA GLU A 144 13.28 8.76 -7.33
C GLU A 144 13.31 9.32 -8.77
N ARG A 145 12.24 9.97 -9.22
CA ARG A 145 12.10 10.48 -10.59
C ARG A 145 12.49 11.94 -10.76
N GLU A 146 12.13 12.78 -9.83
CA GLU A 146 12.26 14.24 -9.93
C GLU A 146 13.35 14.81 -9.01
N GLY A 147 13.88 13.95 -8.12
CA GLY A 147 14.87 14.34 -7.10
C GLY A 147 14.22 14.59 -5.73
N LEU A 148 14.95 14.23 -4.69
CA LEU A 148 14.55 14.43 -3.30
C LEU A 148 14.80 15.89 -2.88
N THR A 149 13.73 16.63 -2.59
CA THR A 149 13.86 17.98 -2.04
C THR A 149 14.00 17.95 -0.52
N PRO A 150 14.61 18.96 0.12
CA PRO A 150 14.71 19.00 1.58
C PRO A 150 13.35 18.94 2.30
N ALA A 151 12.31 19.53 1.72
CA ALA A 151 10.96 19.48 2.29
C ALA A 151 10.34 18.09 2.22
N MET A 152 10.57 17.36 1.13
CA MET A 152 10.14 15.97 1.00
C MET A 152 10.91 15.06 1.96
N GLU A 153 12.22 15.24 2.05
CA GLU A 153 13.07 14.48 2.96
C GLU A 153 12.62 14.65 4.42
N ASP A 154 12.43 15.89 4.89
CA ASP A 154 11.95 16.21 6.22
C ASP A 154 10.58 15.55 6.52
N ALA A 155 9.64 15.65 5.58
CA ALA A 155 8.32 15.07 5.73
C ALA A 155 8.34 13.53 5.75
N ILE A 156 9.10 12.91 4.85
CA ILE A 156 9.24 11.45 4.78
C ILE A 156 9.92 10.93 6.06
N ARG A 157 11.03 11.55 6.49
CA ARG A 157 11.74 11.15 7.72
C ARG A 157 10.83 11.20 8.94
N GLY A 158 10.10 12.31 9.15
CA GLY A 158 9.17 12.43 10.27
C GLY A 158 8.09 11.35 10.29
N ALA A 159 7.53 10.99 9.14
CA ALA A 159 6.54 9.93 9.03
C ALA A 159 7.16 8.53 9.21
N VAL A 160 8.38 8.31 8.71
CA VAL A 160 9.13 7.05 8.91
C VAL A 160 9.49 6.86 10.37
N ASP A 161 9.97 7.89 11.07
CA ASP A 161 10.27 7.83 12.51
C ASP A 161 9.02 7.44 13.30
N TRP A 162 7.85 8.00 12.94
CA TRP A 162 6.59 7.62 13.55
C TRP A 162 6.22 6.17 13.25
N ILE A 163 6.40 5.67 12.03
CA ILE A 163 6.15 4.25 11.70
C ILE A 163 7.10 3.34 12.49
N LEU A 164 8.37 3.70 12.60
CA LEU A 164 9.35 2.91 13.37
C LEU A 164 9.02 2.89 14.87
N LEU A 165 8.51 4.00 15.43
CA LEU A 165 8.00 4.05 16.82
C LEU A 165 6.86 3.04 17.03
N TRP A 166 6.01 2.83 16.01
CA TRP A 166 4.88 1.92 16.06
C TRP A 166 5.20 0.46 15.70
N ARG A 167 6.48 0.11 15.57
CA ARG A 167 6.89 -1.29 15.48
C ARG A 167 6.63 -1.98 16.81
N GLN A 168 5.71 -2.94 16.81
CA GLN A 168 5.28 -3.70 17.97
C GLN A 168 5.91 -5.09 18.02
N GLU A 169 5.73 -5.79 19.14
CA GLU A 169 6.21 -7.15 19.33
C GLU A 169 5.18 -7.98 20.12
N VAL A 170 4.94 -9.21 19.68
CA VAL A 170 4.14 -10.22 20.38
C VAL A 170 4.97 -11.49 20.50
N ASP A 171 5.20 -11.96 21.71
CA ASP A 171 5.99 -13.18 21.99
C ASP A 171 7.37 -13.19 21.30
N GLY A 172 8.04 -12.06 21.26
CA GLY A 172 9.34 -11.90 20.60
C GLY A 172 9.27 -11.76 19.08
N VAL A 173 8.08 -11.69 18.49
CA VAL A 173 7.87 -11.55 17.05
C VAL A 173 7.49 -10.11 16.69
N PRO A 174 8.32 -9.42 15.89
CA PRO A 174 8.05 -8.05 15.50
C PRO A 174 7.01 -7.95 14.40
N TYR A 175 6.20 -6.87 14.43
CA TYR A 175 5.22 -6.56 13.40
C TYR A 175 4.83 -5.08 13.41
N TRP A 176 4.11 -4.62 12.39
CA TRP A 176 3.42 -3.32 12.41
C TRP A 176 1.91 -3.52 12.47
N PRO A 177 1.21 -2.75 13.34
CA PRO A 177 -0.25 -2.75 13.38
C PRO A 177 -0.84 -2.14 12.09
N ALA A 178 -2.08 -2.49 11.80
CA ALA A 178 -2.78 -1.95 10.63
C ALA A 178 -3.27 -0.51 10.86
N ARG A 179 -3.82 -0.26 12.04
CA ARG A 179 -4.43 1.02 12.44
C ARG A 179 -4.16 1.25 13.92
N ILE A 180 -4.05 2.49 14.32
CA ILE A 180 -3.76 2.92 15.69
C ILE A 180 -4.88 3.82 16.16
N PRO A 181 -5.53 3.52 17.29
CA PRO A 181 -6.47 4.44 17.94
C PRO A 181 -5.79 5.80 18.19
N ALA A 182 -6.46 6.90 17.82
CA ALA A 182 -5.86 8.24 17.91
C ALA A 182 -5.40 8.62 19.32
N GLU A 183 -6.11 8.14 20.33
CA GLU A 183 -5.77 8.35 21.76
C GLU A 183 -4.45 7.67 22.18
N LEU A 184 -3.96 6.70 21.41
CA LEU A 184 -2.69 6.03 21.67
C LEU A 184 -1.51 6.61 20.88
N ASN A 185 -1.69 7.68 20.11
CA ASN A 185 -0.66 8.23 19.20
C ASN A 185 0.74 8.38 19.84
N GLU A 186 0.82 8.72 21.12
CA GLU A 186 2.07 8.90 21.86
C GLU A 186 2.36 7.75 22.84
N SER A 187 1.56 6.68 22.84
CA SER A 187 1.62 5.59 23.82
C SER A 187 1.68 4.21 23.13
N PRO A 188 2.69 3.91 22.30
CA PRO A 188 2.78 2.62 21.60
C PRO A 188 2.85 1.41 22.53
N GLN A 189 3.31 1.59 23.78
CA GLN A 189 3.35 0.55 24.82
C GLN A 189 1.96 0.12 25.31
N ASP A 190 0.94 0.95 25.12
CA ASP A 190 -0.45 0.68 25.51
C ASP A 190 -1.27 0.03 24.40
N ALA A 191 -0.65 -0.17 23.23
CA ALA A 191 -1.30 -0.81 22.07
C ALA A 191 -1.64 -2.28 22.36
N PRO A 192 -2.79 -2.78 21.87
CA PRO A 192 -3.12 -4.19 21.99
C PRO A 192 -2.04 -5.08 21.34
N SER A 193 -1.48 -6.01 22.12
CA SER A 193 -0.52 -7.00 21.62
C SER A 193 -1.23 -8.05 20.78
N GLN A 194 -1.42 -7.79 19.50
CA GLN A 194 -2.12 -8.69 18.60
C GLN A 194 -1.61 -8.54 17.16
N PHE A 195 -1.23 -9.66 16.54
CA PHE A 195 -0.88 -9.68 15.12
C PHE A 195 -1.99 -9.11 14.26
N THR A 196 -1.58 -8.32 13.30
CA THR A 196 -2.42 -7.87 12.21
C THR A 196 -2.21 -8.75 10.98
N ARG A 197 -3.00 -8.54 9.95
CA ARG A 197 -2.85 -9.24 8.67
C ARG A 197 -1.46 -9.02 8.07
N ALA A 198 -0.83 -10.08 7.55
CA ALA A 198 0.45 -10.01 6.86
C ALA A 198 0.24 -9.87 5.34
N ALA A 199 -0.47 -8.82 4.91
CA ALA A 199 -0.89 -8.62 3.52
C ALA A 199 -0.30 -7.34 2.90
N TRP A 200 -0.51 -7.17 1.58
CA TRP A 200 -0.16 -5.94 0.89
C TRP A 200 -0.91 -4.74 1.47
N CYS A 201 -2.22 -4.79 1.56
CA CYS A 201 -3.04 -3.63 1.92
C CYS A 201 -2.81 -3.15 3.35
N TYR A 202 -2.64 -4.08 4.29
CA TYR A 202 -2.44 -3.82 5.71
C TYR A 202 -1.43 -4.77 6.33
N GLY A 203 -0.68 -4.24 7.29
CA GLY A 203 0.27 -4.99 8.09
C GLY A 203 1.70 -4.93 7.56
N THR A 204 2.53 -5.77 8.13
CA THR A 204 3.99 -5.72 7.97
C THR A 204 4.50 -5.71 6.53
N PRO A 205 3.99 -6.50 5.58
CA PRO A 205 4.59 -6.55 4.24
C PRO A 205 4.57 -5.22 3.49
N GLY A 206 3.41 -4.54 3.42
CA GLY A 206 3.31 -3.25 2.74
C GLY A 206 4.18 -2.16 3.39
N VAL A 207 4.21 -2.13 4.72
CA VAL A 207 5.07 -1.22 5.49
C VAL A 207 6.55 -1.52 5.22
N ALA A 208 6.96 -2.78 5.30
CA ALA A 208 8.35 -3.18 5.10
C ALA A 208 8.87 -2.81 3.71
N LEU A 209 8.10 -3.07 2.65
CA LEU A 209 8.50 -2.68 1.29
C LEU A 209 8.71 -1.16 1.17
N THR A 210 7.80 -0.38 1.72
CA THR A 210 7.92 1.09 1.69
C THR A 210 9.15 1.55 2.46
N LEU A 211 9.40 1.00 3.64
CA LEU A 211 10.58 1.34 4.45
C LEU A 211 11.89 0.93 3.76
N VAL A 212 11.95 -0.22 3.08
CA VAL A 212 13.11 -0.62 2.29
C VAL A 212 13.38 0.40 1.18
N ARG A 213 12.36 0.81 0.42
CA ARG A 213 12.52 1.83 -0.63
C ARG A 213 12.99 3.16 -0.07
N VAL A 214 12.41 3.61 1.05
CA VAL A 214 12.85 4.85 1.72
C VAL A 214 14.28 4.74 2.23
N GLY A 215 14.65 3.62 2.87
CA GLY A 215 15.99 3.40 3.38
C GLY A 215 17.05 3.44 2.27
N LEU A 216 16.73 2.86 1.09
CA LEU A 216 17.59 2.95 -0.10
C LEU A 216 17.66 4.37 -0.67
N LEU A 217 16.53 5.09 -0.74
CA LEU A 217 16.49 6.48 -1.20
C LEU A 217 17.32 7.42 -0.31
N LEU A 218 17.29 7.21 1.00
CA LEU A 218 17.96 8.05 2.00
C LEU A 218 19.39 7.58 2.34
N ASP A 219 19.85 6.47 1.76
CA ASP A 219 21.13 5.80 2.09
C ASP A 219 21.22 5.42 3.59
N GLU A 220 20.10 4.90 4.15
CA GLU A 220 19.99 4.51 5.55
C GLU A 220 19.77 3.00 5.71
N SER A 221 20.84 2.23 5.79
CA SER A 221 20.81 0.77 5.94
C SER A 221 20.01 0.32 7.17
N ARG A 222 20.03 1.07 8.27
CA ARG A 222 19.26 0.76 9.50
C ARG A 222 17.76 0.65 9.23
N ILE A 223 17.20 1.50 8.37
CA ILE A 223 15.78 1.44 8.01
C ILE A 223 15.52 0.15 7.22
N VAL A 224 16.39 -0.15 6.24
CA VAL A 224 16.31 -1.37 5.43
C VAL A 224 16.38 -2.62 6.32
N ASP A 225 17.39 -2.71 7.19
CA ASP A 225 17.58 -3.84 8.08
C ASP A 225 16.38 -4.05 9.03
N THR A 226 15.88 -2.96 9.62
CA THR A 226 14.70 -3.02 10.50
C THR A 226 13.47 -3.53 9.76
N ALA A 227 13.26 -3.08 8.53
CA ALA A 227 12.12 -3.50 7.71
C ALA A 227 12.21 -4.98 7.33
N VAL A 228 13.38 -5.43 6.87
CA VAL A 228 13.64 -6.82 6.46
C VAL A 228 13.50 -7.78 7.65
N GLU A 229 14.15 -7.48 8.78
CA GLU A 229 14.07 -8.32 9.97
C GLU A 229 12.64 -8.39 10.54
N THR A 230 11.90 -7.29 10.51
CA THR A 230 10.50 -7.29 10.95
C THR A 230 9.62 -8.15 10.04
N LEU A 231 9.81 -8.05 8.72
CA LEU A 231 9.05 -8.86 7.75
C LEU A 231 9.36 -10.35 7.90
N ILE A 232 10.63 -10.71 7.97
CA ILE A 232 11.07 -12.11 8.15
C ILE A 232 10.53 -12.65 9.47
N GLY A 233 10.70 -11.93 10.56
CA GLY A 233 10.21 -12.33 11.89
C GLY A 233 8.71 -12.56 11.90
N HIS A 234 7.91 -11.63 11.32
CA HIS A 234 6.46 -11.79 11.24
C HIS A 234 6.04 -13.00 10.40
N LEU A 235 6.79 -13.36 9.36
CA LEU A 235 6.44 -14.50 8.50
C LEU A 235 6.99 -15.84 9.04
N GLN A 236 7.70 -15.86 10.19
CA GLN A 236 8.11 -17.10 10.87
C GLN A 236 7.04 -17.66 11.81
N VAL A 237 6.01 -16.87 12.17
CA VAL A 237 4.86 -17.39 12.94
C VAL A 237 4.04 -18.39 12.10
N SER A 238 3.10 -19.07 12.75
CA SER A 238 2.19 -19.97 12.04
C SER A 238 1.43 -19.23 10.95
N GLU A 239 1.17 -19.89 9.83
CA GLU A 239 0.44 -19.28 8.71
C GLU A 239 -0.98 -18.83 9.08
N TYR A 240 -1.54 -19.41 10.13
CA TYR A 240 -2.80 -18.97 10.71
C TYR A 240 -2.74 -17.50 11.16
N GLU A 241 -1.64 -17.09 11.77
CA GLU A 241 -1.45 -15.72 12.25
C GLU A 241 -1.22 -14.71 11.12
N TRP A 242 -0.87 -15.18 9.91
CA TRP A 242 -0.76 -14.26 8.75
C TRP A 242 -2.10 -13.69 8.30
N ARG A 243 -3.20 -14.36 8.61
CA ARG A 243 -4.57 -13.92 8.28
C ARG A 243 -4.73 -13.56 6.81
N LEU A 244 -4.17 -14.38 5.91
CA LEU A 244 -4.28 -14.21 4.47
C LEU A 244 -5.54 -14.91 3.94
N ASP A 245 -6.33 -14.18 3.15
CA ASP A 245 -7.57 -14.69 2.55
C ASP A 245 -7.26 -15.31 1.17
N GLY A 246 -6.82 -16.57 1.15
CA GLY A 246 -6.63 -17.32 -0.08
C GLY A 246 -5.56 -16.75 -1.04
N PRO A 247 -5.69 -17.02 -2.36
CA PRO A 247 -4.62 -16.80 -3.31
C PRO A 247 -4.42 -15.35 -3.77
N THR A 248 -5.39 -14.46 -3.57
CA THR A 248 -5.48 -13.16 -4.24
C THR A 248 -4.40 -12.15 -3.84
N PHE A 249 -4.35 -10.99 -4.54
CA PHE A 249 -3.29 -10.00 -4.35
C PHE A 249 -3.54 -9.10 -3.13
N CYS A 250 -4.74 -8.56 -2.95
CA CYS A 250 -5.00 -7.52 -1.95
C CYS A 250 -4.61 -7.95 -0.54
N HIS A 251 -5.16 -9.07 -0.10
CA HIS A 251 -4.98 -9.60 1.25
C HIS A 251 -4.78 -11.13 1.28
N GLY A 252 -4.26 -11.66 0.20
CA GLY A 252 -3.92 -13.06 0.04
C GLY A 252 -2.43 -13.32 -0.20
N TYR A 253 -2.13 -14.56 -0.51
CA TYR A 253 -0.76 -15.05 -0.67
C TYR A 253 0.01 -14.37 -1.80
N ALA A 254 -0.66 -14.04 -2.93
CA ALA A 254 0.00 -13.45 -4.09
C ALA A 254 0.58 -12.06 -3.77
N GLY A 255 -0.12 -11.21 -3.03
CA GLY A 255 0.39 -9.88 -2.69
C GLY A 255 1.61 -9.93 -1.78
N THR A 256 1.56 -10.78 -0.74
CA THR A 256 2.69 -10.96 0.18
C THR A 256 3.89 -11.60 -0.52
N LEU A 257 3.67 -12.59 -1.36
CA LEU A 257 4.69 -13.21 -2.21
C LEU A 257 5.37 -12.18 -3.13
N HIS A 258 4.58 -11.31 -3.76
CA HIS A 258 5.11 -10.25 -4.63
C HIS A 258 5.99 -9.27 -3.86
N ILE A 259 5.59 -8.88 -2.65
CA ILE A 259 6.38 -8.01 -1.77
C ILE A 259 7.70 -8.68 -1.39
N LEU A 260 7.69 -9.94 -0.99
CA LEU A 260 8.93 -10.70 -0.69
C LEU A 260 9.88 -10.69 -1.86
N HIS A 261 9.38 -10.93 -3.08
CA HIS A 261 10.16 -10.91 -4.30
C HIS A 261 10.73 -9.50 -4.60
N ARG A 262 9.92 -8.45 -4.44
CA ARG A 262 10.35 -7.06 -4.63
C ARG A 262 11.47 -6.67 -3.67
N ILE A 263 11.34 -6.96 -2.38
CA ILE A 263 12.35 -6.63 -1.38
C ILE A 263 13.63 -7.44 -1.64
N TRP A 264 13.51 -8.75 -1.92
CA TRP A 264 14.67 -9.56 -2.30
C TRP A 264 15.42 -8.97 -3.50
N PHE A 265 14.71 -8.56 -4.54
CA PHE A 265 15.34 -7.96 -5.73
C PHE A 265 16.10 -6.67 -5.40
N MET A 266 15.64 -5.86 -4.43
CA MET A 266 16.29 -4.62 -4.03
C MET A 266 17.47 -4.81 -3.08
N CYS A 267 17.42 -5.75 -2.13
CA CYS A 267 18.43 -5.88 -1.09
C CYS A 267 19.25 -7.20 -1.16
N GLY A 268 18.86 -8.17 -1.98
CA GLY A 268 19.59 -9.43 -2.17
C GLY A 268 19.52 -10.42 -1.01
N ASP A 269 18.64 -10.21 -0.01
CA ASP A 269 18.56 -11.10 1.16
C ASP A 269 17.93 -12.44 0.79
N GLU A 270 18.75 -13.49 0.78
CA GLU A 270 18.35 -14.85 0.38
C GLU A 270 17.24 -15.46 1.25
N ARG A 271 17.08 -15.02 2.49
CA ARG A 271 16.00 -15.46 3.38
C ARG A 271 14.64 -15.08 2.82
N LEU A 272 14.52 -13.90 2.21
CA LEU A 272 13.29 -13.43 1.55
C LEU A 272 12.97 -14.29 0.32
N ARG A 273 14.00 -14.66 -0.47
CA ARG A 273 13.83 -15.56 -1.62
C ARG A 273 13.32 -16.93 -1.18
N GLN A 274 13.87 -17.48 -0.11
CA GLN A 274 13.43 -18.77 0.43
C GLN A 274 11.97 -18.72 0.89
N LEU A 275 11.55 -17.65 1.58
CA LEU A 275 10.16 -17.43 1.96
C LEU A 275 9.25 -17.29 0.74
N ALA A 276 9.69 -16.55 -0.29
CA ALA A 276 8.95 -16.38 -1.54
C ALA A 276 8.75 -17.73 -2.26
N VAL A 277 9.77 -18.55 -2.38
CA VAL A 277 9.69 -19.90 -2.98
C VAL A 277 8.72 -20.80 -2.20
N LYS A 278 8.80 -20.79 -0.86
CA LYS A 278 7.86 -21.54 -0.01
C LYS A 278 6.42 -21.10 -0.27
N MET A 279 6.18 -19.79 -0.30
CA MET A 279 4.85 -19.21 -0.50
C MET A 279 4.31 -19.46 -1.92
N ALA A 280 5.14 -19.32 -2.95
CA ALA A 280 4.80 -19.65 -4.34
C ALA A 280 4.44 -21.14 -4.50
N THR A 281 5.23 -22.02 -3.86
CA THR A 281 4.96 -23.46 -3.89
C THR A 281 3.60 -23.78 -3.28
N LYS A 282 3.26 -23.14 -2.16
CA LYS A 282 1.95 -23.30 -1.52
C LYS A 282 0.81 -22.77 -2.39
N LEU A 283 0.99 -21.60 -2.96
CA LEU A 283 0.01 -20.98 -3.86
C LEU A 283 -0.32 -21.92 -5.03
N ILE A 284 0.70 -22.45 -5.69
CA ILE A 284 0.52 -23.32 -6.87
C ILE A 284 -0.01 -24.72 -6.48
N LYS A 285 0.50 -25.33 -5.40
CA LYS A 285 0.11 -26.70 -5.05
C LYS A 285 -1.24 -26.81 -4.35
N ASN A 286 -1.62 -25.81 -3.56
CA ASN A 286 -2.75 -25.92 -2.64
C ASN A 286 -3.93 -25.00 -2.96
N MET A 287 -3.76 -24.03 -3.86
CA MET A 287 -4.77 -23.01 -4.13
C MET A 287 -5.18 -22.92 -5.61
N VAL A 288 -4.59 -23.75 -6.48
CA VAL A 288 -5.07 -23.94 -7.85
C VAL A 288 -6.30 -24.84 -7.82
N GLU A 289 -7.40 -24.35 -8.35
CA GLU A 289 -8.69 -25.05 -8.44
C GLU A 289 -9.00 -25.29 -9.92
N THR A 290 -8.78 -26.51 -10.39
CA THR A 290 -8.92 -26.87 -11.81
C THR A 290 -10.35 -26.84 -12.33
N ASP A 291 -11.33 -26.84 -11.44
CA ASP A 291 -12.77 -26.70 -11.74
C ASP A 291 -13.23 -25.23 -11.72
N ALA A 292 -12.38 -24.30 -11.23
CA ALA A 292 -12.66 -22.87 -11.27
C ALA A 292 -12.39 -22.31 -12.68
N PRO A 293 -13.22 -21.38 -13.18
CA PRO A 293 -13.07 -20.82 -14.55
C PRO A 293 -11.73 -20.09 -14.76
N PHE A 294 -11.12 -19.59 -13.68
CA PHE A 294 -9.87 -18.82 -13.72
C PHE A 294 -8.74 -19.45 -12.90
N LEU A 295 -8.85 -20.71 -12.50
CA LEU A 295 -7.89 -21.48 -11.69
C LEU A 295 -7.73 -20.99 -10.24
N PHE A 296 -8.06 -19.76 -9.92
CA PHE A 296 -7.99 -19.19 -8.57
C PHE A 296 -9.28 -18.46 -8.24
N ARG A 297 -9.83 -18.73 -7.07
CA ARG A 297 -11.01 -18.06 -6.54
C ARG A 297 -10.63 -17.03 -5.49
N HIS A 298 -11.43 -16.01 -5.36
CA HIS A 298 -11.35 -15.09 -4.23
C HIS A 298 -12.03 -15.76 -3.01
N TRP A 299 -11.32 -15.84 -1.91
CA TRP A 299 -11.81 -16.39 -0.66
C TRP A 299 -12.31 -15.25 0.23
N VAL A 300 -13.58 -15.25 0.55
CA VAL A 300 -14.23 -14.25 1.39
C VAL A 300 -14.55 -14.89 2.73
N PRO A 301 -14.02 -14.40 3.86
CA PRO A 301 -14.37 -14.90 5.18
C PRO A 301 -15.86 -14.78 5.44
N ASP A 302 -16.52 -15.84 5.90
CA ASP A 302 -17.98 -15.87 6.16
C ASP A 302 -18.38 -14.97 7.34
N SER A 303 -17.42 -14.54 8.17
CA SER A 303 -17.65 -13.53 9.19
C SER A 303 -16.37 -12.71 9.45
N PRO A 304 -16.50 -11.46 9.95
CA PRO A 304 -15.36 -10.67 10.40
C PRO A 304 -14.53 -11.37 11.50
N GLU A 305 -15.18 -12.25 12.26
CA GLU A 305 -14.54 -13.10 13.28
C GLU A 305 -14.11 -14.47 12.73
N GLY A 306 -14.35 -14.76 11.47
CA GLY A 306 -14.10 -16.05 10.82
C GLY A 306 -12.69 -16.58 10.98
N TRP A 307 -11.72 -15.69 11.06
CA TRP A 307 -10.33 -15.97 11.41
C TRP A 307 -10.14 -16.63 12.78
N ARG A 308 -11.03 -16.33 13.74
CA ARG A 308 -10.88 -16.78 15.12
C ARG A 308 -11.68 -18.04 15.43
N LYS A 309 -12.76 -18.33 14.66
CA LYS A 309 -13.72 -19.37 15.07
C LYS A 309 -13.92 -20.55 14.13
N ALA A 310 -13.75 -20.45 12.84
CA ALA A 310 -14.08 -21.55 11.93
C ALA A 310 -13.50 -21.45 10.53
N HIS A 311 -12.44 -20.88 10.13
CA HIS A 311 -11.82 -20.93 8.79
C HIS A 311 -12.81 -21.23 7.63
N THR A 312 -14.00 -20.66 7.70
CA THR A 312 -15.02 -20.83 6.68
C THR A 312 -14.97 -19.67 5.71
N PHE A 313 -14.93 -19.99 4.44
CA PHE A 313 -14.85 -19.04 3.35
C PHE A 313 -15.93 -19.34 2.33
N SER A 314 -16.53 -18.28 1.82
CA SER A 314 -17.25 -18.31 0.54
C SER A 314 -16.25 -18.09 -0.60
N TYR A 315 -16.43 -18.79 -1.71
CA TYR A 315 -15.52 -18.78 -2.85
C TYR A 315 -16.15 -18.07 -4.04
N LEU A 316 -15.52 -17.01 -4.53
CA LEU A 316 -16.03 -16.22 -5.65
C LEU A 316 -15.14 -16.35 -6.88
N ASP A 317 -15.75 -16.63 -8.03
CA ASP A 317 -15.09 -16.54 -9.32
C ASP A 317 -14.88 -15.07 -9.68
N SER A 318 -13.66 -14.57 -9.54
CA SER A 318 -13.29 -13.19 -9.78
C SER A 318 -12.06 -13.11 -10.69
N ILE A 319 -12.13 -12.23 -11.71
CA ILE A 319 -11.00 -11.93 -12.60
C ILE A 319 -10.23 -10.69 -12.16
N GLY A 320 -10.67 -9.98 -11.12
CA GLY A 320 -10.08 -8.72 -10.66
C GLY A 320 -8.59 -8.81 -10.36
N LEU A 321 -7.91 -7.65 -10.45
CA LEU A 321 -6.48 -7.57 -10.16
C LEU A 321 -6.19 -7.64 -8.65
N LEU A 322 -7.03 -7.03 -7.81
CA LEU A 322 -6.87 -7.08 -6.35
C LEU A 322 -7.40 -8.38 -5.74
N GLU A 323 -8.62 -8.74 -6.10
CA GLU A 323 -9.40 -9.82 -5.47
C GLU A 323 -9.78 -10.90 -6.48
N GLY A 324 -8.89 -11.20 -7.42
CA GLY A 324 -9.16 -12.20 -8.44
C GLY A 324 -7.92 -12.78 -9.08
N ALA A 325 -8.15 -13.64 -10.06
CA ALA A 325 -7.13 -14.43 -10.73
C ALA A 325 -6.10 -13.60 -11.52
N ALA A 326 -6.47 -12.42 -12.02
CA ALA A 326 -5.52 -11.59 -12.77
C ALA A 326 -4.36 -11.10 -11.91
N GLY A 327 -4.58 -10.77 -10.63
CA GLY A 327 -3.51 -10.41 -9.71
C GLY A 327 -2.57 -11.57 -9.43
N VAL A 328 -3.11 -12.76 -9.23
CA VAL A 328 -2.32 -13.98 -9.04
C VAL A 328 -1.47 -14.27 -10.28
N ALA A 329 -2.08 -14.19 -11.47
CA ALA A 329 -1.39 -14.41 -12.74
C ALA A 329 -0.26 -13.39 -12.97
N ALA A 330 -0.49 -12.10 -12.64
CA ALA A 330 0.53 -11.05 -12.76
C ALA A 330 1.72 -11.31 -11.84
N VAL A 331 1.48 -11.77 -10.61
CA VAL A 331 2.54 -12.14 -9.67
C VAL A 331 3.32 -13.35 -10.17
N LEU A 332 2.64 -14.42 -10.58
CA LEU A 332 3.30 -15.63 -11.10
C LEU A 332 4.10 -15.33 -12.37
N TYR A 333 3.59 -14.47 -13.25
CA TYR A 333 4.33 -13.99 -14.43
C TYR A 333 5.60 -13.24 -14.01
N THR A 334 5.50 -12.30 -13.05
CA THR A 334 6.68 -11.59 -12.53
C THR A 334 7.74 -12.55 -11.98
N LEU A 335 7.31 -13.59 -11.28
CA LEU A 335 8.23 -14.59 -10.75
C LEU A 335 8.85 -15.47 -11.84
N SER A 336 8.17 -15.70 -12.97
CA SER A 336 8.74 -16.49 -14.09
C SER A 336 9.84 -15.73 -14.81
N GLU A 337 9.86 -14.40 -14.73
CA GLU A 337 10.88 -13.52 -15.33
C GLU A 337 11.99 -13.15 -14.34
N MET A 338 12.20 -13.95 -13.28
CA MET A 338 13.16 -13.67 -12.18
C MET A 338 14.61 -13.44 -12.64
N ASP A 339 14.99 -13.97 -13.80
CA ASP A 339 16.32 -13.77 -14.39
C ASP A 339 16.43 -12.47 -15.22
N SER A 340 15.34 -11.75 -15.43
CA SER A 340 15.36 -10.47 -16.12
C SER A 340 15.73 -9.35 -15.13
N HIS A 341 16.57 -8.42 -15.59
CA HIS A 341 16.89 -7.21 -14.80
C HIS A 341 15.75 -6.19 -14.78
N ASP A 342 14.68 -6.43 -15.55
CA ASP A 342 13.55 -5.52 -15.68
C ASP A 342 12.34 -6.07 -14.93
N MET A 343 12.05 -5.47 -13.79
CA MET A 343 10.82 -5.78 -13.05
C MET A 343 9.59 -5.20 -13.76
N PRO A 344 8.55 -6.00 -14.02
CA PRO A 344 7.32 -5.49 -14.60
C PRO A 344 6.69 -4.37 -13.77
N ALA A 345 6.27 -3.30 -14.42
CA ALA A 345 5.73 -2.10 -13.76
C ALA A 345 4.20 -2.10 -13.57
N TRP A 346 3.54 -3.27 -13.67
CA TRP A 346 2.08 -3.37 -13.49
C TRP A 346 1.63 -3.01 -12.08
N ASP A 347 2.48 -3.22 -11.10
CA ASP A 347 2.22 -3.00 -9.67
C ASP A 347 2.46 -1.56 -9.19
N ARG A 348 2.96 -0.69 -10.10
CA ARG A 348 3.20 0.72 -9.78
C ARG A 348 1.97 1.42 -9.21
N VAL A 349 0.78 1.05 -9.69
CA VAL A 349 -0.50 1.60 -9.21
C VAL A 349 -0.82 1.25 -7.76
N PHE A 350 -0.12 0.26 -7.20
CA PHE A 350 -0.25 -0.19 -5.82
C PHE A 350 0.86 0.34 -4.90
N GLY A 351 1.64 1.32 -5.35
CA GLY A 351 2.74 1.92 -4.58
C GLY A 351 3.96 1.01 -4.39
N LEU A 352 4.12 -0.02 -5.22
CA LEU A 352 5.19 -1.02 -5.06
C LEU A 352 6.43 -0.74 -5.92
N SER A 353 6.31 0.20 -6.90
CA SER A 353 7.42 0.60 -7.76
C SER A 353 7.30 2.07 -8.16
#